data_c8c94d10576118b99588fab1352ea2e8
#
_entry.id   c8c94d10576118b99588fab1352ea2e8
#
_cell.length_a   1.000
_cell.length_b   1.000
_cell.length_c   1.000
_cell.angle_alpha   90.00
_cell.angle_beta   90.00
_cell.angle_gamma   90.00
#
_symmetry.space_group_name_H-M   'P 1'
#
loop_
_entity.id
_entity.type
_entity.pdbx_description
1 polymer ?
#
loop_
_entity_poly.entity_id
_entity_poly.type
_entity_poly.pdbx_seq_one_letter_code
_entity_poly.pdbx_strand_id
1 'polypeptide(L)'
;MLFCITANYTPQALNALMDNPNTSRFEAVKKLVEAAGGKVIAMYSTVADGPGAMLIFEVPDPTSAPSISGVITASGAVKDIRLMRLLSQDEVVNVRKKAAEIRGSYKTAGQ
;
A
#
# COMPACT_ATOMS: atom_id res chain seq x y z
N MET A 1 7.99 -1.98 9.60
CA MET A 1 8.13 -1.36 8.27
C MET A 1 6.81 -0.77 7.84
N LEU A 2 6.86 0.44 7.35
CA LEU A 2 5.67 1.21 6.98
C LEU A 2 5.44 1.16 5.48
N PHE A 3 4.17 0.90 5.09
CA PHE A 3 3.77 0.78 3.68
C PHE A 3 2.49 1.57 3.43
N CYS A 4 2.27 1.90 2.15
CA CYS A 4 1.03 2.49 1.67
C CYS A 4 0.51 1.68 0.49
N ILE A 5 -0.78 1.37 0.50
CA ILE A 5 -1.47 0.83 -0.67
C ILE A 5 -2.48 1.87 -1.13
N THR A 6 -2.48 2.14 -2.43
CA THR A 6 -3.55 2.89 -3.09
C THR A 6 -4.19 2.01 -4.16
N ALA A 7 -5.49 2.10 -4.32
CA ALA A 7 -6.22 1.34 -5.33
C ALA A 7 -7.57 1.98 -5.62
N ASN A 8 -8.11 1.68 -6.78
CA ASN A 8 -9.48 2.06 -7.15
C ASN A 8 -10.39 0.83 -7.07
N TYR A 9 -11.64 1.04 -6.73
CA TYR A 9 -12.64 -0.03 -6.70
C TYR A 9 -13.03 -0.45 -8.11
N THR A 10 -13.26 -1.74 -8.31
CA THR A 10 -13.85 -2.27 -9.54
C THR A 10 -15.32 -1.90 -9.60
N PRO A 11 -15.94 -1.90 -10.80
CA PRO A 11 -17.37 -1.68 -10.92
C PRO A 11 -18.21 -2.63 -10.07
N GLN A 12 -17.79 -3.90 -9.98
CA GLN A 12 -18.47 -4.90 -9.15
C GLN A 12 -18.46 -4.49 -7.67
N ALA A 13 -17.31 -4.08 -7.15
CA ALA A 13 -17.18 -3.66 -5.76
C ALA A 13 -17.97 -2.37 -5.50
N LEU A 14 -17.95 -1.41 -6.42
CA LEU A 14 -18.71 -0.18 -6.29
C LEU A 14 -20.23 -0.44 -6.24
N ASN A 15 -20.73 -1.33 -7.09
CA ASN A 15 -22.13 -1.70 -7.05
C ASN A 15 -22.51 -2.33 -5.71
N ALA A 16 -21.67 -3.22 -5.20
CA ALA A 16 -21.91 -3.83 -3.89
C ALA A 16 -21.91 -2.80 -2.75
N LEU A 17 -21.02 -1.82 -2.81
CA LEU A 17 -20.95 -0.74 -1.81
C LEU A 17 -22.14 0.21 -1.92
N MET A 18 -22.64 0.47 -3.12
CA MET A 18 -23.85 1.26 -3.29
C MET A 18 -25.09 0.53 -2.78
N ASP A 19 -25.15 -0.79 -2.97
CA ASP A 19 -26.24 -1.61 -2.43
C ASP A 19 -26.23 -1.67 -0.91
N ASN A 20 -25.04 -1.56 -0.31
CA ASN A 20 -24.83 -1.64 1.14
C ASN A 20 -23.90 -0.50 1.61
N PRO A 21 -24.36 0.77 1.57
CA PRO A 21 -23.49 1.93 1.77
C PRO A 21 -22.91 2.05 3.19
N ASN A 22 -23.47 1.35 4.16
CA ASN A 22 -22.98 1.35 5.54
C ASN A 22 -21.93 0.28 5.80
N THR A 23 -21.51 -0.48 4.80
CA THR A 23 -20.44 -1.49 4.95
C THR A 23 -19.12 -0.82 5.29
N SER A 24 -18.47 -1.29 6.34
CA SER A 24 -17.16 -0.80 6.75
C SER A 24 -16.05 -1.57 6.03
N ARG A 25 -15.44 -0.95 5.03
CA ARG A 25 -14.24 -1.52 4.39
C ARG A 25 -13.03 -1.46 5.33
N PHE A 26 -13.01 -0.48 6.22
CA PHE A 26 -11.96 -0.35 7.22
C PHE A 26 -11.85 -1.60 8.09
N GLU A 27 -12.97 -2.12 8.59
CA GLU A 27 -12.96 -3.31 9.45
C GLU A 27 -12.43 -4.56 8.72
N ALA A 28 -12.79 -4.74 7.45
CA ALA A 28 -12.31 -5.87 6.66
C ALA A 28 -10.80 -5.78 6.42
N VAL A 29 -10.30 -4.61 6.09
CA VAL A 29 -8.87 -4.36 5.85
C VAL A 29 -8.08 -4.49 7.14
N LYS A 30 -8.60 -3.96 8.24
CA LYS A 30 -7.97 -4.08 9.56
C LYS A 30 -7.75 -5.55 9.95
N LYS A 31 -8.76 -6.39 9.76
CA LYS A 31 -8.64 -7.83 10.05
C LYS A 31 -7.55 -8.48 9.21
N LEU A 32 -7.47 -8.14 7.92
CA LEU A 32 -6.45 -8.68 7.02
C LEU A 32 -5.04 -8.28 7.47
N VAL A 33 -4.84 -7.00 7.76
CA VAL A 33 -3.54 -6.48 8.20
C VAL A 33 -3.13 -7.12 9.53
N GLU A 34 -4.05 -7.24 10.48
CA GLU A 34 -3.79 -7.87 11.77
C GLU A 34 -3.47 -9.37 11.62
N ALA A 35 -4.13 -10.06 10.69
CA ALA A 35 -3.82 -11.46 10.39
C ALA A 35 -2.40 -11.65 9.87
N ALA A 36 -1.83 -10.65 9.22
CA ALA A 36 -0.44 -10.64 8.78
C ALA A 36 0.55 -10.17 9.86
N GLY A 37 0.07 -9.97 11.08
CA GLY A 37 0.89 -9.49 12.20
C GLY A 37 1.14 -7.99 12.17
N GLY A 38 0.39 -7.25 11.37
CA GLY A 38 0.55 -5.81 11.19
C GLY A 38 -0.48 -4.97 11.93
N LYS A 39 -0.40 -3.67 11.66
CA LYS A 39 -1.26 -2.66 12.28
C LYS A 39 -1.64 -1.60 11.24
N VAL A 40 -2.91 -1.27 11.15
CA VAL A 40 -3.37 -0.13 10.33
C VAL A 40 -3.05 1.17 11.05
N ILE A 41 -2.37 2.08 10.36
CA ILE A 41 -2.06 3.42 10.86
C ILE A 41 -3.15 4.40 10.45
N ALA A 42 -3.57 4.36 9.17
CA ALA A 42 -4.62 5.24 8.65
C ALA A 42 -5.23 4.61 7.41
N MET A 43 -6.50 4.92 7.16
CA MET A 43 -7.19 4.55 5.94
C MET A 43 -8.14 5.67 5.53
N TYR A 44 -8.08 6.03 4.26
CA TYR A 44 -8.93 7.07 3.69
C TYR A 44 -9.52 6.60 2.37
N SER A 45 -10.70 7.09 2.05
CA SER A 45 -11.24 6.98 0.69
C SER A 45 -10.58 8.02 -0.18
N THR A 46 -10.29 7.66 -1.42
CA THR A 46 -9.68 8.55 -2.41
C THR A 46 -10.65 8.84 -3.55
N VAL A 47 -10.47 9.99 -4.18
CA VAL A 47 -11.18 10.38 -5.39
C VAL A 47 -10.14 10.83 -6.41
N ALA A 48 -9.44 9.85 -6.97
CA ALA A 48 -8.40 10.07 -7.99
C ALA A 48 -8.71 9.15 -9.16
N ASP A 49 -9.19 9.70 -10.25
CA ASP A 49 -9.63 8.95 -11.44
C ASP A 49 -10.77 7.94 -11.14
N GLY A 50 -11.48 8.14 -10.03
CA GLY A 50 -12.56 7.29 -9.57
C GLY A 50 -12.50 7.03 -8.08
N PRO A 51 -13.53 6.39 -7.53
CA PRO A 51 -13.55 6.03 -6.11
C PRO A 51 -12.51 4.96 -5.78
N GLY A 52 -11.79 5.17 -4.70
CA GLY A 52 -10.74 4.25 -4.27
C GLY A 52 -10.45 4.37 -2.79
N ALA A 53 -9.31 3.84 -2.39
CA ALA A 53 -8.86 3.87 -1.00
C ALA A 53 -7.35 4.03 -0.90
N MET A 54 -6.90 4.61 0.20
CA MET A 54 -5.51 4.68 0.61
C MET A 54 -5.38 4.05 1.99
N LEU A 55 -4.45 3.11 2.12
CA LEU A 55 -4.17 2.41 3.36
C LEU A 55 -2.71 2.62 3.75
N ILE A 56 -2.47 3.10 4.96
CA ILE A 56 -1.13 3.18 5.55
C ILE A 56 -1.07 2.19 6.69
N PHE A 57 -0.08 1.29 6.68
CA PHE A 57 0.02 0.20 7.63
C PHE A 57 1.45 -0.19 7.94
N GLU A 58 1.65 -0.76 9.11
CA GLU A 58 2.92 -1.34 9.54
C GLU A 58 2.85 -2.85 9.48
N VAL A 59 3.95 -3.48 9.09
CA VAL A 59 4.13 -4.94 9.13
C VAL A 59 5.53 -5.28 9.65
N PRO A 60 5.69 -6.48 10.28
CA PRO A 60 6.97 -6.86 10.88
C PRO A 60 8.05 -7.25 9.87
N ASP A 61 7.68 -7.65 8.67
CA ASP A 61 8.63 -8.12 7.67
C ASP A 61 8.22 -7.71 6.25
N PRO A 62 9.17 -7.72 5.29
CA PRO A 62 8.92 -7.25 3.93
C PRO A 62 7.97 -8.14 3.11
N THR A 63 7.78 -9.41 3.49
CA THR A 63 6.89 -10.31 2.73
C THR A 63 5.43 -10.11 3.08
N SER A 64 5.12 -9.60 4.25
CA SER A 64 3.74 -9.37 4.69
C SER A 64 3.01 -8.33 3.85
N ALA A 65 3.70 -7.27 3.41
CA ALA A 65 3.08 -6.21 2.62
C ALA A 65 2.61 -6.69 1.24
N PRO A 66 3.45 -7.34 0.42
CA PRO A 66 2.96 -7.89 -0.85
C PRO A 66 1.94 -9.02 -0.66
N SER A 67 1.97 -9.74 0.44
CA SER A 67 0.96 -10.76 0.75
C SER A 67 -0.42 -10.12 0.97
N ILE A 68 -0.48 -9.03 1.71
CA ILE A 68 -1.71 -8.25 1.90
C ILE A 68 -2.22 -7.71 0.57
N SER A 69 -1.34 -7.07 -0.21
CA SER A 69 -1.65 -6.55 -1.53
C SER A 69 -2.19 -7.64 -2.47
N GLY A 70 -1.57 -8.83 -2.45
CA GLY A 70 -1.98 -9.97 -3.24
C GLY A 70 -3.39 -10.47 -2.91
N VAL A 71 -3.71 -10.57 -1.62
CA VAL A 71 -5.06 -10.98 -1.18
C VAL A 71 -6.12 -9.97 -1.63
N ILE A 72 -5.83 -8.69 -1.48
CA ILE A 72 -6.76 -7.62 -1.90
C ILE A 72 -6.96 -7.67 -3.42
N THR A 73 -5.88 -7.80 -4.19
CA THR A 73 -5.94 -7.90 -5.66
C THR A 73 -6.74 -9.12 -6.09
N ALA A 74 -6.48 -10.27 -5.48
CA ALA A 74 -7.14 -11.54 -5.83
C ALA A 74 -8.63 -11.53 -5.53
N SER A 75 -9.10 -10.68 -4.63
CA SER A 75 -10.52 -10.55 -4.31
C SER A 75 -11.36 -9.99 -5.46
N GLY A 76 -10.74 -9.32 -6.42
CA GLY A 76 -11.45 -8.65 -7.51
C GLY A 76 -12.13 -7.33 -7.11
N ALA A 77 -11.93 -6.87 -5.88
CA ALA A 77 -12.57 -5.65 -5.38
C ALA A 77 -11.88 -4.37 -5.84
N VAL A 78 -10.61 -4.45 -6.20
CA VAL A 78 -9.80 -3.29 -6.58
C VAL A 78 -9.04 -3.52 -7.87
N LYS A 79 -8.67 -2.40 -8.48
CA LYS A 79 -7.82 -2.32 -9.67
C LYS A 79 -6.81 -1.20 -9.49
N ASP A 80 -5.79 -1.14 -10.37
CA ASP A 80 -4.76 -0.09 -10.35
C ASP A 80 -4.07 0.00 -8.99
N ILE A 81 -3.83 -1.14 -8.37
CA ILE A 81 -3.24 -1.20 -7.04
C ILE A 81 -1.75 -0.82 -7.09
N ARG A 82 -1.34 0.01 -6.14
CA ARG A 82 0.05 0.38 -5.93
C ARG A 82 0.44 0.10 -4.49
N LEU A 83 1.55 -0.58 -4.31
CA LEU A 83 2.17 -0.81 -3.01
C LEU A 83 3.46 -0.01 -2.94
N MET A 84 3.59 0.83 -1.93
CA MET A 84 4.75 1.69 -1.72
C MET A 84 5.35 1.47 -0.34
N ARG A 85 6.67 1.39 -0.26
CA ARG A 85 7.38 1.45 1.02
C ARG A 85 7.48 2.92 1.44
N LEU A 86 7.10 3.21 2.67
CA LEU A 86 7.25 4.53 3.26
C LEU A 86 8.47 4.53 4.19
N LEU A 87 9.31 5.53 4.06
CA LEU A 87 10.53 5.66 4.83
C LEU A 87 10.42 6.80 5.84
N SER A 88 10.88 6.55 7.06
CA SER A 88 11.06 7.61 8.05
C SER A 88 12.25 8.50 7.65
N GLN A 89 12.38 9.66 8.31
CA GLN A 89 13.51 10.55 8.09
C GLN A 89 14.85 9.85 8.36
N ASP A 90 14.93 9.06 9.43
CA ASP A 90 16.14 8.33 9.76
C ASP A 90 16.49 7.27 8.71
N GLU A 91 15.49 6.55 8.21
CA GLU A 91 15.67 5.58 7.13
C GLU A 91 16.17 6.26 5.85
N VAL A 92 15.60 7.43 5.50
CA VAL A 92 16.02 8.19 4.32
C VAL A 92 17.49 8.62 4.44
N VAL A 93 17.92 9.07 5.62
CA VAL A 93 19.33 9.42 5.86
C VAL A 93 20.24 8.22 5.58
N ASN A 94 19.86 7.04 6.07
CA ASN A 94 20.65 5.82 5.85
C ASN A 94 20.69 5.44 4.35
N VAL A 95 19.57 5.59 3.64
CA VAL A 95 19.52 5.37 2.18
C VAL A 95 20.49 6.32 1.46
N ARG A 96 20.49 7.60 1.84
CA ARG A 96 21.38 8.60 1.24
C ARG A 96 22.84 8.31 1.50
N LYS A 97 23.19 7.88 2.71
CA LYS A 97 24.56 7.47 3.06
C LYS A 97 25.01 6.30 2.21
N LYS A 98 24.18 5.29 2.07
CA LYS A 98 24.49 4.12 1.23
C LYS A 98 24.62 4.51 -0.23
N ALA A 99 23.72 5.36 -0.74
CA ALA A 99 23.78 5.84 -2.10
C ALA A 99 25.10 6.60 -2.37
N ALA A 100 25.55 7.44 -1.43
CA ALA A 100 26.81 8.15 -1.54
C ALA A 100 28.01 7.19 -1.63
N GLU A 101 27.97 6.08 -0.90
CA GLU A 101 29.04 5.07 -0.93
C GLU A 101 29.15 4.38 -2.31
N ILE A 102 28.02 4.12 -2.95
CA ILE A 102 28.00 3.29 -4.17
C ILE A 102 27.90 4.08 -5.48
N ARG A 103 27.64 5.40 -5.43
CA ARG A 103 27.38 6.19 -6.64
C ARG A 103 28.52 6.20 -7.65
N GLY A 104 29.78 6.03 -7.17
CA GLY A 104 30.95 5.95 -8.05
C GLY A 104 30.99 4.69 -8.91
N SER A 105 30.18 3.68 -8.58
CA SER A 105 30.13 2.41 -9.33
C SER A 105 29.22 2.45 -10.54
N TYR A 106 28.49 3.55 -10.74
CA TYR A 106 27.53 3.68 -11.83
C TYR A 106 28.03 4.68 -12.88
N LYS A 107 28.07 4.25 -14.15
CA LYS A 107 28.36 5.13 -15.26
C LYS A 107 27.06 5.77 -15.75
N THR A 108 27.07 7.09 -15.91
CA THR A 108 25.91 7.78 -16.47
C THR A 108 25.74 7.44 -17.95
N ALA A 109 24.52 7.64 -18.47
CA ALA A 109 24.24 7.40 -19.89
C ALA A 109 25.16 8.26 -20.78
N GLY A 110 25.76 7.66 -21.79
CA GLY A 110 26.65 8.34 -22.76
C GLY A 110 28.13 8.34 -22.36
N GLN A 111 28.47 7.71 -21.24
CA GLN A 111 29.89 7.60 -20.82
C GLN A 111 30.45 6.21 -21.01
#